data_ad34143156cde073a8c6856d9e7d8e42
#
_entry.id   ad34143156cde073a8c6856d9e7d8e42
#
_cell.length_a   1.000
_cell.length_b   1.000
_cell.length_c   1.000
_cell.angle_alpha   90.00
_cell.angle_beta   90.00
_cell.angle_gamma   90.00
#
_symmetry.space_group_name_H-M   'P 1'
#
loop_
_entity.id
_entity.type
_entity.pdbx_description
1 polymer ?
#
loop_
_entity_poly.entity_id
_entity_poly.type
_entity_poly.pdbx_seq_one_letter_code
_entity_poly.pdbx_strand_id
1 'polypeptide(L)'
;MTNQYSVKFEPNVPLMLRDGTITYADEYRPDTSGKVPALLKRTPYDKSAPTTRSGGLDAIGAAMHGYAVVIQDVRGRFSSDGEFYAFIDEMNDGYDSVEWVASQPWFDGKVGMFGRSYLGATQWLAAKAKPPSLMAIAPGITSSDFHDGWAWQGGAFQLGFSLAWSLTMAAA
;
A
#
# COMPACT_ATOMS: atom_id res chain seq x y z
N MET A 1 -10.15 -26.70 -14.40
CA MET A 1 -8.90 -25.92 -14.47
C MET A 1 -9.35 -24.46 -14.61
N THR A 2 -9.11 -23.64 -13.61
CA THR A 2 -9.38 -22.20 -13.72
C THR A 2 -8.36 -21.63 -14.71
N ASN A 3 -8.84 -21.04 -15.80
CA ASN A 3 -7.97 -20.34 -16.75
C ASN A 3 -7.22 -19.25 -15.97
N GLN A 4 -5.90 -19.36 -15.87
CA GLN A 4 -5.05 -18.33 -15.31
C GLN A 4 -4.71 -17.34 -16.42
N TYR A 5 -4.70 -16.04 -16.04
CA TYR A 5 -4.25 -14.99 -16.96
C TYR A 5 -2.74 -14.95 -17.07
N SER A 6 -2.19 -14.56 -18.21
CA SER A 6 -0.84 -13.99 -18.27
C SER A 6 -0.81 -12.66 -17.51
N VAL A 7 0.36 -12.29 -17.00
CA VAL A 7 0.51 -11.10 -16.16
C VAL A 7 1.27 -10.01 -16.93
N LYS A 8 0.66 -8.84 -16.99
CA LYS A 8 1.30 -7.62 -17.45
C LYS A 8 1.91 -6.91 -16.25
N PHE A 9 3.20 -6.59 -16.33
CA PHE A 9 3.94 -5.87 -15.30
C PHE A 9 4.35 -4.49 -15.81
N GLU A 10 3.99 -3.45 -15.08
CA GLU A 10 4.37 -2.07 -15.34
C GLU A 10 5.06 -1.49 -14.10
N PRO A 11 6.40 -1.34 -14.11
CA PRO A 11 7.14 -0.77 -12.99
C PRO A 11 7.09 0.75 -12.99
N ASN A 12 7.22 1.35 -11.80
CA ASN A 12 7.37 2.79 -11.61
C ASN A 12 6.28 3.63 -12.27
N VAL A 13 5.02 3.19 -12.17
CA VAL A 13 3.88 3.99 -12.64
C VAL A 13 3.71 5.21 -11.73
N PRO A 14 3.71 6.44 -12.27
CA PRO A 14 3.60 7.65 -11.45
C PRO A 14 2.16 7.84 -10.95
N LEU A 15 2.05 8.25 -9.69
CA LEU A 15 0.82 8.57 -9.01
C LEU A 15 0.97 9.97 -8.38
N MET A 16 0.24 10.94 -8.89
CA MET A 16 0.27 12.30 -8.37
C MET A 16 -0.74 12.45 -7.22
N LEU A 17 -0.23 12.90 -6.08
CA LEU A 17 -1.03 13.23 -4.90
C LEU A 17 -1.62 14.64 -5.03
N ARG A 18 -2.60 14.98 -4.19
CA ARG A 18 -3.34 16.26 -4.21
C ARG A 18 -2.47 17.51 -4.07
N ASP A 19 -1.30 17.39 -3.45
CA ASP A 19 -0.35 18.48 -3.25
C ASP A 19 0.71 18.58 -4.36
N GLY A 20 0.59 17.74 -5.40
CA GLY A 20 1.52 17.69 -6.52
C GLY A 20 2.73 16.77 -6.31
N THR A 21 2.89 16.15 -5.14
CA THR A 21 3.96 15.16 -4.92
C THR A 21 3.70 13.92 -5.79
N ILE A 22 4.76 13.41 -6.43
CA ILE A 22 4.66 12.21 -7.26
C ILE A 22 5.19 11.01 -6.46
N THR A 23 4.36 10.03 -6.27
CA THR A 23 4.74 8.72 -5.76
C THR A 23 4.75 7.70 -6.88
N TYR A 24 5.41 6.57 -6.67
CA TYR A 24 5.54 5.55 -7.72
C TYR A 24 5.05 4.20 -7.23
N ALA A 25 4.37 3.50 -8.14
CA ALA A 25 3.85 2.17 -7.89
C ALA A 25 4.30 1.17 -8.96
N ASP A 26 4.38 -0.10 -8.58
CA ASP A 26 4.51 -1.22 -9.50
C ASP A 26 3.14 -1.87 -9.70
N GLU A 27 2.70 -2.01 -10.95
CA GLU A 27 1.43 -2.64 -11.30
C GLU A 27 1.63 -4.06 -11.85
N TYR A 28 0.90 -5.00 -11.26
CA TYR A 28 0.77 -6.39 -11.73
C TYR A 28 -0.68 -6.61 -12.13
N ARG A 29 -0.97 -6.78 -13.41
CA ARG A 29 -2.34 -6.90 -13.90
C ARG A 29 -2.56 -8.15 -14.74
N PRO A 30 -3.76 -8.73 -14.74
CA PRO A 30 -4.14 -9.70 -15.77
C PRO A 30 -3.98 -9.09 -17.16
N ASP A 31 -3.41 -9.82 -18.09
CA ASP A 31 -3.39 -9.43 -19.50
C ASP A 31 -4.77 -9.73 -20.12
N THR A 32 -5.66 -8.79 -19.95
CA THR A 32 -7.04 -8.84 -20.41
C THR A 32 -7.54 -7.46 -20.85
N SER A 33 -8.49 -7.41 -21.75
CA SER A 33 -9.23 -6.19 -22.10
C SER A 33 -10.39 -5.89 -21.15
N GLY A 34 -10.72 -6.83 -20.26
CA GLY A 34 -11.77 -6.65 -19.25
C GLY A 34 -11.32 -5.79 -18.07
N LYS A 35 -12.29 -5.24 -17.35
CA LYS A 35 -12.05 -4.55 -16.08
C LYS A 35 -11.93 -5.56 -14.95
N VAL A 36 -11.07 -5.24 -13.97
CA VAL A 36 -10.75 -6.14 -12.86
C VAL A 36 -10.73 -5.38 -11.53
N PRO A 37 -11.00 -6.07 -10.40
CA PRO A 37 -10.85 -5.47 -9.07
C PRO A 37 -9.38 -5.21 -8.75
N ALA A 38 -9.13 -4.21 -7.93
CA ALA A 38 -7.78 -3.79 -7.55
C ALA A 38 -7.45 -4.13 -6.09
N LEU A 39 -6.20 -4.51 -5.86
CA LEU A 39 -5.60 -4.68 -4.54
C LEU A 39 -4.43 -3.71 -4.39
N LEU A 40 -4.55 -2.76 -3.47
CA LEU A 40 -3.54 -1.74 -3.21
C LEU A 40 -2.74 -2.09 -1.96
N LYS A 41 -1.41 -2.01 -2.06
CA LYS A 41 -0.47 -2.10 -0.96
C LYS A 41 0.41 -0.86 -0.95
N ARG A 42 0.48 -0.13 0.17
CA ARG A 42 1.37 1.02 0.35
C ARG A 42 2.45 0.68 1.36
N THR A 43 3.72 0.92 1.00
CA THR A 43 4.88 0.41 1.75
C THR A 43 5.98 1.47 1.92
N PRO A 44 6.61 1.56 3.10
CA PRO A 44 7.86 2.30 3.30
C PRO A 44 9.12 1.43 3.11
N TYR A 45 8.98 0.16 2.64
CA TYR A 45 10.02 -0.87 2.65
C TYR A 45 10.47 -1.33 1.26
N ASP A 46 10.41 -0.46 0.24
CA ASP A 46 10.71 -0.76 -1.15
C ASP A 46 9.68 -1.69 -1.82
N LYS A 47 8.90 -1.10 -2.74
CA LYS A 47 7.89 -1.83 -3.53
C LYS A 47 8.49 -2.94 -4.39
N SER A 48 9.77 -2.80 -4.79
CA SER A 48 10.48 -3.76 -5.64
C SER A 48 11.09 -4.92 -4.86
N ALA A 49 11.19 -4.81 -3.53
CA ALA A 49 11.76 -5.88 -2.71
C ALA A 49 10.94 -7.18 -2.80
N PRO A 50 11.60 -8.35 -2.96
CA PRO A 50 10.90 -9.63 -3.04
C PRO A 50 9.96 -9.89 -1.87
N THR A 51 10.37 -9.51 -0.66
CA THR A 51 9.57 -9.64 0.56
C THR A 51 8.31 -8.76 0.55
N THR A 52 8.39 -7.58 -0.07
CA THR A 52 7.23 -6.69 -0.23
C THR A 52 6.28 -7.24 -1.29
N ARG A 53 6.81 -7.71 -2.43
CA ARG A 53 6.01 -8.25 -3.53
C ARG A 53 5.25 -9.52 -3.16
N SER A 54 5.85 -10.43 -2.40
CA SER A 54 5.24 -11.71 -2.03
C SER A 54 4.68 -11.75 -0.60
N GLY A 55 4.99 -10.76 0.24
CA GLY A 55 4.59 -10.75 1.65
C GLY A 55 3.08 -10.55 1.84
N GLY A 56 2.42 -11.53 2.45
CA GLY A 56 0.98 -11.53 2.74
C GLY A 56 0.09 -11.93 1.57
N LEU A 57 0.43 -11.55 0.35
CA LEU A 57 -0.22 -11.96 -0.90
C LEU A 57 0.82 -11.87 -2.02
N ASP A 58 0.96 -12.91 -2.81
CA ASP A 58 1.78 -12.90 -4.01
C ASP A 58 1.09 -12.08 -5.11
N ALA A 59 1.74 -10.98 -5.51
CA ALA A 59 1.19 -10.06 -6.50
C ALA A 59 1.00 -10.71 -7.87
N ILE A 60 1.96 -11.55 -8.28
CA ILE A 60 1.87 -12.27 -9.56
C ILE A 60 0.75 -13.31 -9.51
N GLY A 61 0.70 -14.10 -8.43
CA GLY A 61 -0.36 -15.08 -8.25
C GLY A 61 -1.74 -14.45 -8.23
N ALA A 62 -1.91 -13.32 -7.56
CA ALA A 62 -3.18 -12.59 -7.55
C ALA A 62 -3.57 -12.08 -8.95
N ALA A 63 -2.59 -11.55 -9.72
CA ALA A 63 -2.83 -11.11 -11.08
C ALA A 63 -3.23 -12.27 -12.01
N MET A 64 -2.59 -13.43 -11.87
CA MET A 64 -2.99 -14.65 -12.60
C MET A 64 -4.45 -15.07 -12.29
N HIS A 65 -4.98 -14.68 -11.14
CA HIS A 65 -6.36 -15.00 -10.72
C HIS A 65 -7.36 -13.84 -10.93
N GLY A 66 -6.98 -12.81 -11.68
CA GLY A 66 -7.92 -11.78 -12.13
C GLY A 66 -7.96 -10.51 -11.25
N TYR A 67 -6.96 -10.25 -10.42
CA TYR A 67 -6.82 -9.02 -9.64
C TYR A 67 -5.72 -8.12 -10.22
N ALA A 68 -5.95 -6.82 -10.30
CA ALA A 68 -4.86 -5.87 -10.46
C ALA A 68 -4.22 -5.63 -9.08
N VAL A 69 -2.90 -5.80 -8.97
CA VAL A 69 -2.16 -5.51 -7.73
C VAL A 69 -1.28 -4.30 -7.95
N VAL A 70 -1.46 -3.28 -7.13
CA VAL A 70 -0.68 -2.03 -7.14
C VAL A 70 0.12 -1.98 -5.85
N ILE A 71 1.45 -1.95 -5.96
CA ILE A 71 2.36 -1.83 -4.81
C ILE A 71 3.07 -0.48 -4.92
N GLN A 72 2.79 0.43 -3.99
CA GLN A 72 3.25 1.82 -4.01
C GLN A 72 4.28 2.06 -2.91
N ASP A 73 5.42 2.68 -3.25
CA ASP A 73 6.27 3.31 -2.24
C ASP A 73 5.55 4.53 -1.67
N VAL A 74 5.49 4.64 -0.33
CA VAL A 74 4.91 5.84 0.30
C VAL A 74 5.78 7.06 0.05
N ARG A 75 5.23 8.25 0.22
CA ARG A 75 5.91 9.56 0.10
C ARG A 75 7.30 9.53 0.74
N GLY A 76 8.32 10.06 0.04
CA GLY A 76 9.69 10.21 0.52
C GLY A 76 10.43 8.89 0.75
N ARG A 77 9.96 7.78 0.17
CA ARG A 77 10.65 6.48 0.27
C ARG A 77 10.95 5.92 -1.12
N PHE A 78 12.17 5.38 -1.26
CA PHE A 78 12.69 4.72 -2.46
C PHE A 78 12.45 5.51 -3.75
N SER A 79 11.49 5.08 -4.58
CA SER A 79 11.22 5.73 -5.86
C SER A 79 10.33 6.97 -5.73
N SER A 80 9.64 7.16 -4.61
CA SER A 80 8.65 8.22 -4.42
C SER A 80 9.25 9.53 -3.95
N ASP A 81 8.78 10.64 -4.53
CA ASP A 81 9.21 11.99 -4.17
C ASP A 81 8.66 12.44 -2.81
N GLY A 82 9.15 13.58 -2.32
CA GLY A 82 8.73 14.21 -1.07
C GLY A 82 9.58 13.81 0.12
N GLU A 83 9.08 14.08 1.31
CA GLU A 83 9.75 13.76 2.58
C GLU A 83 8.93 12.73 3.36
N PHE A 84 9.63 11.78 3.98
CA PHE A 84 8.99 10.73 4.76
C PHE A 84 8.88 11.14 6.24
N TYR A 85 7.66 11.33 6.69
CA TYR A 85 7.30 11.41 8.10
C TYR A 85 6.32 10.28 8.43
N ALA A 86 6.77 9.30 9.21
CA ALA A 86 6.00 8.09 9.49
C ALA A 86 4.57 8.42 9.98
N PHE A 87 3.57 7.88 9.29
CA PHE A 87 2.14 7.97 9.57
C PHE A 87 1.48 9.36 9.37
N ILE A 88 2.24 10.43 9.18
CA ILE A 88 1.69 11.80 9.15
C ILE A 88 0.79 12.01 7.93
N ASP A 89 1.31 11.76 6.74
CA ASP A 89 0.59 12.03 5.49
C ASP A 89 -0.25 10.86 4.98
N GLU A 90 -0.13 9.69 5.62
CA GLU A 90 -0.72 8.43 5.15
C GLU A 90 -2.25 8.46 4.98
N MET A 91 -2.94 9.34 5.71
CA MET A 91 -4.39 9.47 5.60
C MET A 91 -4.78 10.09 4.25
N ASN A 92 -4.20 11.23 3.89
CA ASN A 92 -4.49 11.94 2.65
C ASN A 92 -3.90 11.23 1.45
N ASP A 93 -2.65 10.78 1.55
CA ASP A 93 -1.98 10.03 0.51
C ASP A 93 -2.67 8.70 0.22
N GLY A 94 -3.20 8.06 1.28
CA GLY A 94 -3.98 6.84 1.15
C GLY A 94 -5.30 7.06 0.42
N TYR A 95 -6.01 8.15 0.72
CA TYR A 95 -7.20 8.55 -0.04
C TYR A 95 -6.88 8.74 -1.51
N ASP A 96 -5.85 9.56 -1.81
CA ASP A 96 -5.45 9.87 -3.18
C ASP A 96 -5.02 8.64 -3.95
N SER A 97 -4.29 7.74 -3.30
CA SER A 97 -3.86 6.48 -3.91
C SER A 97 -5.03 5.55 -4.26
N VAL A 98 -6.03 5.44 -3.40
CA VAL A 98 -7.24 4.66 -3.68
C VAL A 98 -8.01 5.24 -4.86
N GLU A 99 -8.21 6.57 -4.88
CA GLU A 99 -8.95 7.22 -5.97
C GLU A 99 -8.15 7.27 -7.27
N TRP A 100 -6.83 7.34 -7.21
CA TRP A 100 -5.99 7.16 -8.39
C TRP A 100 -6.16 5.77 -9.00
N VAL A 101 -6.15 4.71 -8.21
CA VAL A 101 -6.46 3.35 -8.67
C VAL A 101 -7.84 3.30 -9.30
N ALA A 102 -8.81 3.96 -8.68
CA ALA A 102 -10.20 4.01 -9.19
C ALA A 102 -10.34 4.75 -10.52
N SER A 103 -9.42 5.65 -10.85
CA SER A 103 -9.40 6.36 -12.12
C SER A 103 -8.82 5.56 -13.29
N GLN A 104 -8.22 4.40 -13.02
CA GLN A 104 -7.54 3.61 -14.06
C GLN A 104 -8.54 2.96 -15.03
N PRO A 105 -8.20 2.90 -16.33
CA PRO A 105 -9.12 2.38 -17.36
C PRO A 105 -9.47 0.90 -17.17
N TRP A 106 -8.62 0.13 -16.50
CA TRP A 106 -8.80 -1.29 -16.21
C TRP A 106 -9.60 -1.58 -14.93
N PHE A 107 -10.00 -0.57 -14.17
CA PHE A 107 -10.66 -0.71 -12.88
C PHE A 107 -12.16 -1.08 -13.00
N ASP A 108 -12.63 -2.01 -12.17
CA ASP A 108 -14.02 -2.51 -12.17
C ASP A 108 -14.96 -1.86 -11.13
N GLY A 109 -14.43 -0.94 -10.29
CA GLY A 109 -15.21 -0.27 -9.23
C GLY A 109 -14.89 -0.74 -7.81
N LYS A 110 -13.93 -1.65 -7.60
CA LYS A 110 -13.62 -2.21 -6.28
C LYS A 110 -12.15 -2.13 -5.95
N VAL A 111 -11.78 -1.37 -4.92
CA VAL A 111 -10.43 -1.36 -4.33
C VAL A 111 -10.45 -2.06 -2.99
N GLY A 112 -9.56 -3.05 -2.82
CA GLY A 112 -9.21 -3.61 -1.52
C GLY A 112 -7.80 -3.19 -1.13
N MET A 113 -7.53 -3.00 0.17
CA MET A 113 -6.15 -2.81 0.66
C MET A 113 -5.72 -3.98 1.54
N PHE A 114 -4.42 -4.29 1.51
CA PHE A 114 -3.85 -5.38 2.30
C PHE A 114 -2.42 -5.07 2.74
N GLY A 115 -1.98 -5.75 3.78
CA GLY A 115 -0.61 -5.64 4.29
C GLY A 115 -0.52 -5.73 5.80
N ARG A 116 0.71 -5.88 6.30
CA ARG A 116 1.00 -6.11 7.73
C ARG A 116 1.84 -4.98 8.29
N SER A 117 1.81 -4.77 9.61
CA SER A 117 2.60 -3.76 10.30
C SER A 117 2.31 -2.35 9.78
N TYR A 118 3.31 -1.60 9.33
CA TYR A 118 3.13 -0.28 8.72
C TYR A 118 2.11 -0.32 7.56
N LEU A 119 2.18 -1.35 6.71
CA LEU A 119 1.25 -1.52 5.60
C LEU A 119 -0.20 -1.81 6.08
N GLY A 120 -0.37 -2.24 7.32
CA GLY A 120 -1.67 -2.32 7.99
C GLY A 120 -2.14 -0.95 8.48
N ALA A 121 -1.22 -0.12 9.01
CA ALA A 121 -1.53 1.25 9.43
C ALA A 121 -1.95 2.13 8.25
N THR A 122 -1.29 2.02 7.09
CA THR A 122 -1.69 2.77 5.89
C THR A 122 -3.14 2.49 5.49
N GLN A 123 -3.64 1.28 5.73
CA GLN A 123 -5.04 0.91 5.45
C GLN A 123 -6.02 1.58 6.42
N TRP A 124 -5.71 1.56 7.72
CA TRP A 124 -6.54 2.23 8.72
C TRP A 124 -6.63 3.72 8.48
N LEU A 125 -5.50 4.35 8.14
CA LEU A 125 -5.43 5.78 7.87
C LEU A 125 -6.18 6.14 6.57
N ALA A 126 -6.02 5.37 5.50
CA ALA A 126 -6.80 5.54 4.28
C ALA A 126 -8.31 5.37 4.53
N ALA A 127 -8.71 4.31 5.26
CA ALA A 127 -10.12 4.07 5.58
C ALA A 127 -10.74 5.20 6.43
N LYS A 128 -9.94 5.81 7.32
CA LYS A 128 -10.37 6.99 8.10
C LYS A 128 -10.70 8.19 7.21
N ALA A 129 -10.00 8.34 6.08
CA ALA A 129 -10.26 9.37 5.09
C ALA A 129 -11.51 9.07 4.23
N LYS A 130 -12.06 7.85 4.28
CA LYS A 130 -13.28 7.40 3.60
C LYS A 130 -13.26 7.61 2.07
N PRO A 131 -12.23 7.13 1.34
CA PRO A 131 -12.27 7.17 -0.11
C PRO A 131 -13.44 6.32 -0.62
N PRO A 132 -14.29 6.85 -1.52
CA PRO A 132 -15.51 6.17 -1.95
C PRO A 132 -15.28 4.83 -2.66
N SER A 133 -14.11 4.65 -3.27
CA SER A 133 -13.76 3.43 -4.00
C SER A 133 -13.19 2.31 -3.13
N LEU A 134 -12.89 2.58 -1.84
CA LEU A 134 -12.36 1.58 -0.91
C LEU A 134 -13.47 0.68 -0.37
N MET A 135 -13.45 -0.58 -0.77
CA MET A 135 -14.48 -1.56 -0.41
C MET A 135 -14.09 -2.47 0.76
N ALA A 136 -12.81 -2.72 0.95
CA ALA A 136 -12.33 -3.63 2.00
C ALA A 136 -10.89 -3.31 2.41
N ILE A 137 -10.54 -3.60 3.65
CA ILE A 137 -9.18 -3.59 4.17
C ILE A 137 -8.87 -4.92 4.86
N ALA A 138 -7.62 -5.37 4.75
CA ALA A 138 -7.11 -6.57 5.42
C ALA A 138 -5.81 -6.23 6.19
N PRO A 139 -5.90 -5.42 7.26
CA PRO A 139 -4.75 -5.03 8.06
C PRO A 139 -4.29 -6.19 8.94
N GLY A 140 -3.01 -6.57 8.86
CA GLY A 140 -2.42 -7.61 9.68
C GLY A 140 -1.34 -7.07 10.62
N ILE A 141 -1.26 -7.60 11.84
CA ILE A 141 -0.20 -7.30 12.83
C ILE A 141 0.07 -5.79 12.92
N THR A 142 -0.96 -5.03 13.19
CA THR A 142 -0.93 -3.57 13.28
C THR A 142 -1.91 -3.09 14.34
N SER A 143 -1.77 -1.86 14.80
CA SER A 143 -2.69 -1.23 15.73
C SER A 143 -3.54 -0.18 15.03
N SER A 144 -4.77 0.02 15.51
CA SER A 144 -5.62 1.16 15.18
C SER A 144 -5.35 2.37 16.08
N ASP A 145 -4.62 2.17 17.18
CA ASP A 145 -4.19 3.21 18.11
C ASP A 145 -2.67 3.14 18.31
N PHE A 146 -1.95 4.20 17.89
CA PHE A 146 -0.50 4.24 18.02
C PHE A 146 -0.03 4.55 19.43
N HIS A 147 -0.87 5.20 20.22
CA HIS A 147 -0.57 5.58 21.58
C HIS A 147 -0.83 4.45 22.59
N ASP A 148 -1.85 3.61 22.35
CA ASP A 148 -2.14 2.49 23.21
C ASP A 148 -2.16 1.18 22.41
N GLY A 149 -1.02 0.49 22.37
CA GLY A 149 -0.88 -0.82 21.75
C GLY A 149 0.17 -0.91 20.63
N TRP A 150 0.85 0.19 20.28
CA TRP A 150 1.96 0.13 19.33
C TRP A 150 3.22 0.81 19.87
N ALA A 151 3.30 2.14 19.77
CA ALA A 151 4.46 2.87 20.25
C ALA A 151 4.46 3.06 21.78
N TRP A 152 3.31 2.94 22.40
CA TRP A 152 3.10 3.01 23.84
C TRP A 152 2.29 1.82 24.33
N GLN A 153 2.50 1.40 25.56
CA GLN A 153 1.75 0.34 26.21
C GLN A 153 1.56 0.67 27.68
N GLY A 154 0.30 0.80 28.12
CA GLY A 154 -0.02 1.18 29.49
C GLY A 154 0.64 2.50 29.93
N GLY A 155 0.79 3.46 29.02
CA GLY A 155 1.45 4.76 29.25
C GLY A 155 2.98 4.73 29.14
N ALA A 156 3.63 3.58 28.98
CA ALA A 156 5.07 3.45 28.80
C ALA A 156 5.46 3.43 27.34
N PHE A 157 6.42 4.28 26.94
CA PHE A 157 6.95 4.31 25.59
C PHE A 157 7.76 3.05 25.28
N GLN A 158 7.46 2.38 24.17
CA GLN A 158 8.13 1.17 23.69
C GLN A 158 9.48 1.52 23.02
N LEU A 159 10.45 2.01 23.84
CA LEU A 159 11.74 2.51 23.35
C LEU A 159 12.48 1.47 22.50
N GLY A 160 12.57 0.24 22.96
CA GLY A 160 13.31 -0.82 22.25
C GLY A 160 12.74 -1.08 20.85
N PHE A 161 11.42 -1.20 20.74
CA PHE A 161 10.75 -1.38 19.46
C PHE A 161 10.92 -0.14 18.55
N SER A 162 10.61 1.04 19.08
CA SER A 162 10.62 2.28 18.30
C SER A 162 12.03 2.64 17.81
N LEU A 163 13.07 2.44 18.65
CA LEU A 163 14.45 2.69 18.27
C LEU A 163 14.93 1.70 17.19
N ALA A 164 14.68 0.40 17.38
CA ALA A 164 15.10 -0.62 16.42
C ALA A 164 14.44 -0.39 15.05
N TRP A 165 13.14 -0.07 15.04
CA TRP A 165 12.44 0.23 13.80
C TRP A 165 12.95 1.51 13.13
N SER A 166 13.17 2.60 13.89
CA SER A 166 13.68 3.86 13.36
C SER A 166 15.08 3.70 12.76
N LEU A 167 15.97 2.94 13.40
CA LEU A 167 17.29 2.64 12.85
C LEU A 167 17.21 1.83 11.56
N THR A 168 16.30 0.86 11.49
CA THR A 168 16.06 0.08 10.26
C THR A 168 15.57 0.99 9.13
N MET A 169 14.64 1.92 9.42
CA MET A 169 14.13 2.87 8.43
C MET A 169 15.18 3.87 7.96
N ALA A 170 16.09 4.29 8.83
CA ALA A 170 17.17 5.21 8.50
C ALA A 170 18.29 4.56 7.68
N ALA A 171 18.44 3.24 7.75
CA ALA A 171 19.45 2.49 7.01
C ALA A 171 19.01 2.07 5.60
N ALA A 172 17.73 2.25 5.26
CA ALA A 172 17.12 1.94 3.97
C ALA A 172 16.89 3.23 3.17
#